data_92f4f5e78ce9f409d3f0d70e5e21356d
#
_entry.id   92f4f5e78ce9f409d3f0d70e5e21356d
#
_cell.length_a   1.000
_cell.length_b   1.000
_cell.length_c   1.000
_cell.angle_alpha   90.00
_cell.angle_beta   90.00
_cell.angle_gamma   90.00
#
_symmetry.space_group_name_H-M   'P 1'
#
loop_
_entity.id
_entity.type
_entity.pdbx_description
1 polymer ?
#
loop_
_entity_poly.entity_id
_entity_poly.type
_entity_poly.pdbx_seq_one_letter_code
_entity_poly.pdbx_strand_id
1 'polypeptide(L)'
;MHNRAIFPVFSLALVLCVLLVPLATIISYYDFTSILNAYQPYYLNILKFSLIQATLSSFISLIMGTLFAHLLFKHRYIYGINIFTNLLSITFVIPTIIIVLGIISVYGSSGYLSSIFKFIDYELGSFIYGIKGIILAHVLLNFPFVTRILFQSLQDISEDEWSLAKHNGLSNFVVFKTIEWPAIKKNIPTVLTMVFILCFMSFAPVLIFGGGPKYSTLEVAIYQALLFEYDFSKAINLSFVQLIVCLIFLSMFLLHNKVSFFVLSENRKSIKNSYSLNYVHEYFLIFIFFIFAFSPLLVIITEGISSPHLVKILLSNSFLKSLGYTFIISIGSGFLSTVLTLGLLSFGKEFFVKKSLKKFVLFETYIYLLLVFSPVLISSGFFILFRKYFNILSPGLGLVILINAIFTIPLSYSLIKSSFYKLFFEQDFLSKSIGLTGLNRFLLIEWPTIKIPVITAFIVTSIISASDLVIISFFGTNNFSTLSLLIFRLMGSYQFEESQVVSFLFLLYCFIYFIISYKLLTKLKLRII
;
A
#
# COMPACT_ATOMS: atom_id res chain seq x y z
N MET A 1 28.18 -27.26 6.34
CA MET A 1 27.00 -27.01 5.47
C MET A 1 25.70 -26.80 6.23
N HIS A 2 25.53 -27.38 7.43
CA HIS A 2 24.26 -27.34 8.19
C HIS A 2 23.82 -25.92 8.65
N ASN A 3 24.73 -25.05 9.07
CA ASN A 3 24.37 -23.74 9.62
C ASN A 3 23.89 -22.70 8.57
N ARG A 4 24.05 -22.94 7.26
CA ARG A 4 23.66 -22.00 6.21
C ARG A 4 22.17 -22.02 5.88
N ALA A 5 21.47 -23.09 6.21
CA ALA A 5 20.05 -23.25 5.92
C ALA A 5 19.13 -22.79 7.07
N ILE A 6 19.67 -22.59 8.28
CA ILE A 6 18.86 -22.31 9.47
C ILE A 6 18.10 -20.98 9.34
N PHE A 7 18.77 -19.90 8.98
CA PHE A 7 18.16 -18.57 8.87
C PHE A 7 17.08 -18.49 7.77
N PRO A 8 17.32 -18.96 6.52
CA PRO A 8 16.30 -19.04 5.49
C PRO A 8 15.07 -19.88 5.88
N VAL A 9 15.29 -21.04 6.49
CA VAL A 9 14.20 -21.93 6.93
C VAL A 9 13.43 -21.31 8.09
N PHE A 10 14.12 -20.68 9.05
CA PHE A 10 13.49 -19.97 10.15
C PHE A 10 12.59 -18.83 9.66
N SER A 11 13.07 -18.03 8.69
CA SER A 11 12.28 -16.94 8.11
C SER A 11 11.01 -17.46 7.43
N LEU A 12 11.10 -18.54 6.68
CA LEU A 12 9.95 -19.19 6.05
C LEU A 12 8.97 -19.75 7.09
N ALA A 13 9.49 -20.47 8.10
CA ALA A 13 8.69 -21.06 9.15
C ALA A 13 7.93 -19.99 9.97
N LEU A 14 8.60 -18.89 10.31
CA LEU A 14 7.98 -17.80 11.05
C LEU A 14 6.84 -17.14 10.26
N VAL A 15 7.05 -16.88 8.97
CA VAL A 15 5.99 -16.33 8.10
C VAL A 15 4.82 -17.30 7.99
N LEU A 16 5.10 -18.59 7.81
CA LEU A 16 4.05 -19.62 7.79
C LEU A 16 3.27 -19.70 9.12
N CYS A 17 3.97 -19.67 10.26
CA CYS A 17 3.33 -19.69 11.56
C CYS A 17 2.36 -18.52 11.74
N VAL A 18 2.78 -17.30 11.42
CA VAL A 18 1.93 -16.10 11.59
C VAL A 18 0.72 -16.10 10.66
N LEU A 19 0.79 -16.78 9.53
CA LEU A 19 -0.37 -16.96 8.66
C LEU A 19 -1.26 -18.11 9.11
N LEU A 20 -0.67 -19.29 9.37
CA LEU A 20 -1.44 -20.51 9.57
C LEU A 20 -2.10 -20.59 10.96
N VAL A 21 -1.44 -20.06 12.00
CA VAL A 21 -1.99 -20.10 13.36
C VAL A 21 -3.33 -19.37 13.48
N PRO A 22 -3.47 -18.10 13.07
CA PRO A 22 -4.76 -17.41 13.14
C PRO A 22 -5.80 -18.02 12.21
N LEU A 23 -5.39 -18.51 11.01
CA LEU A 23 -6.30 -19.20 10.11
C LEU A 23 -6.81 -20.52 10.70
N ALA A 24 -5.93 -21.32 11.29
CA ALA A 24 -6.31 -22.54 12.00
C ALA A 24 -7.24 -22.23 13.16
N THR A 25 -7.03 -21.11 13.88
CA THR A 25 -7.95 -20.67 14.94
C THR A 25 -9.32 -20.37 14.36
N ILE A 26 -9.41 -19.60 13.28
CA ILE A 26 -10.70 -19.27 12.64
C ILE A 26 -11.40 -20.56 12.19
N ILE A 27 -10.69 -21.47 11.52
CA ILE A 27 -11.24 -22.73 11.01
C ILE A 27 -11.68 -23.66 12.13
N SER A 28 -10.92 -23.75 13.24
CA SER A 28 -11.25 -24.62 14.37
C SER A 28 -12.50 -24.21 15.13
N TYR A 29 -12.89 -22.94 15.04
CA TYR A 29 -14.12 -22.40 15.63
C TYR A 29 -15.25 -22.26 14.64
N TYR A 30 -15.00 -22.56 13.36
CA TYR A 30 -16.04 -22.53 12.35
C TYR A 30 -16.99 -23.70 12.51
N ASP A 31 -18.22 -23.39 12.79
CA ASP A 31 -19.30 -24.41 12.85
C ASP A 31 -19.80 -24.66 11.42
N PHE A 32 -19.46 -25.82 10.86
CA PHE A 32 -19.90 -26.23 9.53
C PHE A 32 -21.43 -26.36 9.41
N THR A 33 -22.15 -26.52 10.52
CA THR A 33 -23.62 -26.52 10.52
C THR A 33 -24.16 -25.10 10.27
N SER A 34 -23.39 -24.08 10.57
CA SER A 34 -23.71 -22.68 10.32
C SER A 34 -23.56 -22.25 8.86
N ILE A 35 -23.07 -23.11 7.95
CA ILE A 35 -23.02 -22.82 6.49
C ILE A 35 -24.40 -22.41 5.97
N LEU A 36 -25.46 -23.03 6.46
CA LEU A 36 -26.83 -22.65 6.12
C LEU A 36 -27.16 -21.22 6.56
N ASN A 37 -26.56 -20.74 7.65
CA ASN A 37 -26.71 -19.38 8.13
C ASN A 37 -25.88 -18.36 7.32
N ALA A 38 -24.83 -18.81 6.63
CA ALA A 38 -24.06 -17.96 5.71
C ALA A 38 -24.87 -17.51 4.48
N TYR A 39 -25.97 -18.20 4.16
CA TYR A 39 -26.97 -17.77 3.17
C TYR A 39 -27.94 -16.70 3.68
N GLN A 40 -27.78 -16.20 4.93
CA GLN A 40 -28.61 -15.08 5.36
C GLN A 40 -28.39 -13.86 4.45
N PRO A 41 -29.46 -13.14 4.11
CA PRO A 41 -29.40 -11.96 3.23
C PRO A 41 -28.35 -10.94 3.68
N TYR A 42 -28.04 -10.89 4.96
CA TYR A 42 -27.01 -10.01 5.55
C TYR A 42 -25.61 -10.29 5.00
N TYR A 43 -25.13 -11.55 5.02
CA TYR A 43 -23.79 -11.90 4.54
C TYR A 43 -23.63 -11.67 3.03
N LEU A 44 -24.67 -12.03 2.26
CA LEU A 44 -24.70 -11.81 0.82
C LEU A 44 -24.69 -10.31 0.47
N ASN A 45 -25.41 -9.48 1.22
CA ASN A 45 -25.42 -8.04 1.01
C ASN A 45 -24.06 -7.41 1.29
N ILE A 46 -23.36 -7.81 2.36
CA ILE A 46 -22.01 -7.34 2.67
C ILE A 46 -21.03 -7.76 1.58
N LEU A 47 -21.06 -9.02 1.16
CA LEU A 47 -20.21 -9.52 0.09
C LEU A 47 -20.48 -8.77 -1.23
N LYS A 48 -21.75 -8.64 -1.62
CA LYS A 48 -22.16 -7.90 -2.81
C LYS A 48 -21.69 -6.45 -2.76
N PHE A 49 -21.87 -5.78 -1.62
CA PHE A 49 -21.40 -4.41 -1.46
C PHE A 49 -19.88 -4.31 -1.58
N SER A 50 -19.13 -5.22 -0.92
CA SER A 50 -17.66 -5.26 -0.99
C SER A 50 -17.17 -5.42 -2.42
N LEU A 51 -17.80 -6.28 -3.21
CA LEU A 51 -17.46 -6.51 -4.62
C LEU A 51 -17.81 -5.30 -5.49
N ILE A 52 -19.00 -4.73 -5.35
CA ILE A 52 -19.47 -3.60 -6.16
C ILE A 52 -18.58 -2.38 -5.92
N GLN A 53 -18.34 -2.01 -4.65
CA GLN A 53 -17.53 -0.84 -4.35
C GLN A 53 -16.08 -1.00 -4.84
N ALA A 54 -15.47 -2.19 -4.67
CA ALA A 54 -14.12 -2.45 -5.13
C ALA A 54 -14.02 -2.40 -6.66
N THR A 55 -15.00 -2.98 -7.36
CA THR A 55 -15.07 -2.95 -8.83
C THR A 55 -15.22 -1.53 -9.35
N LEU A 56 -16.20 -0.76 -8.85
CA LEU A 56 -16.43 0.61 -9.28
C LEU A 56 -15.21 1.50 -9.00
N SER A 57 -14.65 1.41 -7.79
CA SER A 57 -13.47 2.19 -7.40
C SER A 57 -12.26 1.88 -8.28
N SER A 58 -12.01 0.60 -8.57
CA SER A 58 -10.87 0.20 -9.39
C SER A 58 -11.01 0.65 -10.86
N PHE A 59 -12.20 0.54 -11.44
CA PHE A 59 -12.45 1.01 -12.81
C PHE A 59 -12.32 2.53 -12.93
N ILE A 60 -12.90 3.30 -12.00
CA ILE A 60 -12.81 4.77 -12.02
C ILE A 60 -11.34 5.20 -11.84
N SER A 61 -10.62 4.60 -10.88
CA SER A 61 -9.20 4.87 -10.68
C SER A 61 -8.36 4.53 -11.91
N LEU A 62 -8.67 3.44 -12.62
CA LEU A 62 -8.00 3.05 -13.85
C LEU A 62 -8.24 4.07 -14.97
N ILE A 63 -9.48 4.49 -15.18
CA ILE A 63 -9.83 5.47 -16.21
C ILE A 63 -9.11 6.79 -15.93
N MET A 64 -9.25 7.35 -14.72
CA MET A 64 -8.61 8.61 -14.33
C MET A 64 -7.09 8.51 -14.42
N GLY A 65 -6.51 7.41 -13.91
CA GLY A 65 -5.07 7.18 -13.93
C GLY A 65 -4.51 7.02 -15.34
N THR A 66 -5.25 6.38 -16.25
CA THR A 66 -4.86 6.23 -17.66
C THR A 66 -4.85 7.57 -18.39
N LEU A 67 -5.92 8.35 -18.23
CA LEU A 67 -6.02 9.68 -18.83
C LEU A 67 -4.88 10.59 -18.35
N PHE A 68 -4.61 10.56 -17.05
CA PHE A 68 -3.59 11.41 -16.46
C PHE A 68 -2.17 10.95 -16.81
N ALA A 69 -1.92 9.64 -16.88
CA ALA A 69 -0.65 9.08 -17.33
C ALA A 69 -0.31 9.51 -18.77
N HIS A 70 -1.31 9.45 -19.67
CA HIS A 70 -1.15 9.89 -21.06
C HIS A 70 -0.88 11.41 -21.14
N LEU A 71 -1.62 12.24 -20.42
CA LEU A 71 -1.41 13.69 -20.35
C LEU A 71 0.01 14.03 -19.86
N LEU A 72 0.44 13.43 -18.74
CA LEU A 72 1.79 13.64 -18.21
C LEU A 72 2.88 13.18 -19.17
N PHE A 73 2.67 12.05 -19.85
CA PHE A 73 3.63 11.53 -20.81
C PHE A 73 3.78 12.44 -22.04
N LYS A 74 2.69 13.01 -22.53
CA LYS A 74 2.71 13.98 -23.62
C LYS A 74 3.54 15.21 -23.26
N HIS A 75 3.47 15.64 -22.00
CA HIS A 75 4.18 16.82 -21.49
C HIS A 75 5.44 16.49 -20.69
N ARG A 76 6.00 15.29 -20.82
CA ARG A 76 7.13 14.78 -20.00
C ARG A 76 8.40 15.62 -20.00
N TYR A 77 8.59 16.52 -20.98
CA TYR A 77 9.77 17.39 -21.09
C TYR A 77 9.63 18.74 -20.39
N ILE A 78 8.47 19.04 -19.86
CA ILE A 78 8.24 20.28 -19.14
C ILE A 78 8.98 20.21 -17.80
N TYR A 79 9.68 21.30 -17.49
CA TYR A 79 10.35 21.44 -16.21
C TYR A 79 9.35 21.23 -15.05
N GLY A 80 9.67 20.33 -14.13
CA GLY A 80 8.82 20.03 -12.96
C GLY A 80 7.95 18.77 -13.10
N ILE A 81 7.68 18.23 -14.28
CA ILE A 81 6.86 17.00 -14.42
C ILE A 81 7.52 15.81 -13.73
N ASN A 82 8.85 15.70 -13.76
CA ASN A 82 9.55 14.66 -13.01
C ASN A 82 9.40 14.80 -11.49
N ILE A 83 9.37 16.03 -10.98
CA ILE A 83 9.09 16.28 -9.57
C ILE A 83 7.67 15.86 -9.27
N PHE A 84 6.74 16.22 -10.16
CA PHE A 84 5.34 15.90 -10.02
C PHE A 84 5.05 14.39 -10.03
N THR A 85 5.63 13.64 -10.98
CA THR A 85 5.50 12.18 -11.01
C THR A 85 6.11 11.49 -9.79
N ASN A 86 7.17 12.08 -9.21
CA ASN A 86 7.73 11.60 -7.95
C ASN A 86 6.80 11.91 -6.76
N LEU A 87 6.14 13.07 -6.75
CA LEU A 87 5.13 13.42 -5.74
C LEU A 87 3.92 12.47 -5.77
N LEU A 88 3.47 12.04 -6.95
CA LEU A 88 2.42 11.03 -7.07
C LEU A 88 2.79 9.69 -6.39
N SER A 89 4.10 9.40 -6.25
CA SER A 89 4.53 8.19 -5.53
C SER A 89 4.40 8.33 -4.03
N ILE A 90 4.49 9.54 -3.52
CA ILE A 90 4.40 9.81 -2.08
C ILE A 90 2.97 9.55 -1.60
N THR A 91 1.95 9.77 -2.44
CA THR A 91 0.54 9.52 -2.07
C THR A 91 0.28 8.07 -1.67
N PHE A 92 1.04 7.11 -2.20
CA PHE A 92 0.94 5.70 -1.83
C PHE A 92 1.49 5.38 -0.42
N VAL A 93 2.36 6.24 0.09
CA VAL A 93 3.05 6.05 1.37
C VAL A 93 2.37 6.83 2.50
N ILE A 94 1.53 7.81 2.16
CA ILE A 94 0.81 8.63 3.13
C ILE A 94 -0.25 7.78 3.86
N PRO A 95 -0.36 7.91 5.20
CA PRO A 95 -1.39 7.21 5.96
C PRO A 95 -2.79 7.47 5.43
N THR A 96 -3.53 6.40 5.16
CA THR A 96 -4.89 6.48 4.58
C THR A 96 -5.85 7.31 5.44
N ILE A 97 -5.69 7.27 6.76
CA ILE A 97 -6.50 8.04 7.70
C ILE A 97 -6.35 9.56 7.50
N ILE A 98 -5.16 10.05 7.15
CA ILE A 98 -4.90 11.48 6.88
C ILE A 98 -5.67 11.91 5.63
N ILE A 99 -5.63 11.08 4.58
CA ILE A 99 -6.37 11.39 3.33
C ILE A 99 -7.87 11.37 3.58
N VAL A 100 -8.37 10.44 4.36
CA VAL A 100 -9.80 10.37 4.73
C VAL A 100 -10.23 11.62 5.49
N LEU A 101 -9.45 12.06 6.49
CA LEU A 101 -9.74 13.31 7.19
C LEU A 101 -9.68 14.53 6.27
N GLY A 102 -8.66 14.59 5.40
CA GLY A 102 -8.55 15.65 4.39
C GLY A 102 -9.74 15.68 3.43
N ILE A 103 -10.30 14.52 3.05
CA ILE A 103 -11.52 14.44 2.25
C ILE A 103 -12.71 15.04 3.01
N ILE A 104 -12.85 14.79 4.30
CA ILE A 104 -13.89 15.40 5.13
C ILE A 104 -13.72 16.92 5.18
N SER A 105 -12.50 17.40 5.36
CA SER A 105 -12.21 18.85 5.40
C SER A 105 -12.44 19.54 4.06
N VAL A 106 -12.21 18.88 2.93
CA VAL A 106 -12.44 19.47 1.58
C VAL A 106 -13.88 19.32 1.14
N TYR A 107 -14.42 18.10 1.19
CA TYR A 107 -15.68 17.71 0.53
C TYR A 107 -16.85 17.54 1.52
N GLY A 108 -16.63 17.67 2.81
CA GLY A 108 -17.65 17.54 3.86
C GLY A 108 -18.71 18.65 3.79
N SER A 109 -19.81 18.46 4.53
CA SER A 109 -20.89 19.45 4.61
C SER A 109 -20.46 20.81 5.15
N SER A 110 -19.42 20.82 6.01
CA SER A 110 -18.75 22.02 6.53
C SER A 110 -17.37 22.27 5.88
N GLY A 111 -17.04 21.56 4.81
CA GLY A 111 -15.74 21.62 4.16
C GLY A 111 -15.59 22.83 3.22
N TYR A 112 -14.36 23.01 2.72
CA TYR A 112 -14.02 24.13 1.83
C TYR A 112 -14.87 24.18 0.57
N LEU A 113 -15.12 23.02 -0.05
CA LEU A 113 -15.94 22.95 -1.26
C LEU A 113 -17.39 23.37 -0.97
N SER A 114 -17.95 22.92 0.16
CA SER A 114 -19.29 23.32 0.59
C SER A 114 -19.38 24.83 0.82
N SER A 115 -18.35 25.45 1.40
CA SER A 115 -18.27 26.88 1.60
C SER A 115 -18.26 27.65 0.28
N ILE A 116 -17.54 27.15 -0.75
CA ILE A 116 -17.52 27.74 -2.09
C ILE A 116 -18.91 27.63 -2.74
N PHE A 117 -19.58 26.48 -2.66
CA PHE A 117 -20.90 26.28 -3.27
C PHE A 117 -22.02 27.07 -2.57
N LYS A 118 -21.87 27.35 -1.27
CA LYS A 118 -22.79 28.27 -0.56
C LYS A 118 -22.79 29.69 -1.13
N PHE A 119 -21.69 30.16 -1.74
CA PHE A 119 -21.69 31.43 -2.46
C PHE A 119 -22.61 31.47 -3.70
N ILE A 120 -23.02 30.28 -4.18
CA ILE A 120 -23.90 30.11 -5.37
C ILE A 120 -25.29 29.62 -4.91
N ASP A 121 -25.60 29.74 -3.61
CA ASP A 121 -26.84 29.26 -2.97
C ASP A 121 -27.10 27.73 -3.19
N TYR A 122 -26.04 26.94 -3.36
CA TYR A 122 -26.15 25.50 -3.54
C TYR A 122 -25.61 24.75 -2.31
N GLU A 123 -26.45 23.92 -1.68
CA GLU A 123 -26.03 23.07 -0.59
C GLU A 123 -25.57 21.70 -1.11
N LEU A 124 -24.29 21.37 -0.92
CA LEU A 124 -23.70 20.09 -1.31
C LEU A 124 -24.25 18.89 -0.51
N GLY A 125 -24.91 19.14 0.64
CA GLY A 125 -25.42 18.10 1.49
C GLY A 125 -24.34 17.14 2.03
N SER A 126 -24.76 15.95 2.44
CA SER A 126 -23.89 14.93 3.03
C SER A 126 -23.41 13.88 2.00
N PHE A 127 -23.07 14.30 0.77
CA PHE A 127 -22.77 13.36 -0.33
C PHE A 127 -21.53 12.48 -0.10
N ILE A 128 -20.64 12.88 0.81
CA ILE A 128 -19.42 12.11 1.12
C ILE A 128 -19.67 10.86 1.97
N TYR A 129 -20.86 10.68 2.53
CA TYR A 129 -21.17 9.48 3.28
C TYR A 129 -21.78 8.38 2.38
N GLY A 130 -21.55 7.12 2.75
CA GLY A 130 -21.98 5.98 1.97
C GLY A 130 -21.04 5.65 0.80
N ILE A 131 -21.59 5.00 -0.23
CA ILE A 131 -20.79 4.50 -1.36
C ILE A 131 -20.04 5.60 -2.12
N LYS A 132 -20.60 6.81 -2.21
CA LYS A 132 -19.99 7.93 -2.94
C LYS A 132 -18.67 8.37 -2.29
N GLY A 133 -18.66 8.53 -0.96
CA GLY A 133 -17.44 8.91 -0.23
C GLY A 133 -16.40 7.81 -0.21
N ILE A 134 -16.82 6.55 -0.10
CA ILE A 134 -15.93 5.40 -0.20
C ILE A 134 -15.23 5.37 -1.56
N ILE A 135 -15.99 5.52 -2.66
CA ILE A 135 -15.44 5.56 -4.02
C ILE A 135 -14.50 6.77 -4.20
N LEU A 136 -14.90 7.95 -3.72
CA LEU A 136 -14.07 9.15 -3.79
C LEU A 136 -12.72 8.95 -3.10
N ALA A 137 -12.75 8.39 -1.88
CA ALA A 137 -11.53 8.08 -1.13
C ALA A 137 -10.65 7.06 -1.85
N HIS A 138 -11.24 5.99 -2.36
CA HIS A 138 -10.50 4.98 -3.11
C HIS A 138 -9.89 5.53 -4.40
N VAL A 139 -10.60 6.38 -5.12
CA VAL A 139 -10.09 7.02 -6.34
C VAL A 139 -8.93 7.93 -5.99
N LEU A 140 -9.06 8.80 -4.99
CA LEU A 140 -7.99 9.70 -4.55
C LEU A 140 -6.72 8.96 -4.11
N LEU A 141 -6.89 7.81 -3.45
CA LEU A 141 -5.76 6.98 -3.01
C LEU A 141 -5.09 6.24 -4.18
N ASN A 142 -5.86 5.75 -5.14
CA ASN A 142 -5.37 4.78 -6.11
C ASN A 142 -5.07 5.37 -7.50
N PHE A 143 -5.76 6.44 -7.96
CA PHE A 143 -5.47 6.95 -9.31
C PHE A 143 -4.04 7.50 -9.47
N PRO A 144 -3.37 8.12 -8.45
CA PRO A 144 -1.98 8.52 -8.57
C PRO A 144 -1.04 7.31 -8.77
N PHE A 145 -1.33 6.22 -8.09
CA PHE A 145 -0.60 4.96 -8.23
C PHE A 145 -0.75 4.35 -9.63
N VAL A 146 -1.99 4.29 -10.15
CA VAL A 146 -2.28 3.87 -11.52
C VAL A 146 -1.53 4.74 -12.54
N THR A 147 -1.64 6.06 -12.36
CA THR A 147 -0.96 7.05 -13.22
C THR A 147 0.54 6.75 -13.30
N ARG A 148 1.18 6.52 -12.17
CA ARG A 148 2.63 6.28 -12.13
C ARG A 148 3.03 5.01 -12.87
N ILE A 149 2.32 3.89 -12.66
CA ILE A 149 2.64 2.62 -13.33
C ILE A 149 2.45 2.74 -14.84
N LEU A 150 1.34 3.35 -15.29
CA LEU A 150 1.07 3.50 -16.70
C LEU A 150 1.97 4.54 -17.37
N PHE A 151 2.33 5.62 -16.67
CA PHE A 151 3.32 6.57 -17.12
C PHE A 151 4.69 5.90 -17.35
N GLN A 152 5.11 5.03 -16.43
CA GLN A 152 6.33 4.25 -16.59
C GLN A 152 6.24 3.29 -17.78
N SER A 153 5.11 2.64 -17.99
CA SER A 153 4.88 1.78 -19.16
C SER A 153 5.05 2.53 -20.49
N LEU A 154 4.67 3.81 -20.52
CA LEU A 154 4.87 4.68 -21.67
C LEU A 154 6.35 5.10 -21.84
N GLN A 155 7.08 5.26 -20.73
CA GLN A 155 8.51 5.55 -20.77
C GLN A 155 9.36 4.35 -21.23
N ASP A 156 8.85 3.12 -21.07
CA ASP A 156 9.53 1.90 -21.49
C ASP A 156 9.45 1.64 -23.01
N ILE A 157 8.67 2.45 -23.77
CA ILE A 157 8.60 2.38 -25.24
C ILE A 157 9.97 2.70 -25.82
N SER A 158 10.44 1.86 -26.75
CA SER A 158 11.79 1.98 -27.33
C SER A 158 11.95 3.23 -28.21
N GLU A 159 13.18 3.73 -28.27
CA GLU A 159 13.53 4.87 -29.11
C GLU A 159 13.32 4.55 -30.61
N ASP A 160 13.51 3.30 -30.98
CA ASP A 160 13.34 2.84 -32.37
C ASP A 160 11.86 2.91 -32.78
N GLU A 161 10.92 2.56 -31.92
CA GLU A 161 9.48 2.68 -32.18
C GLU A 161 9.07 4.15 -32.41
N TRP A 162 9.60 5.09 -31.62
CA TRP A 162 9.37 6.52 -31.80
C TRP A 162 9.97 7.06 -33.08
N SER A 163 11.18 6.62 -33.42
CA SER A 163 11.87 7.03 -34.63
C SER A 163 11.12 6.53 -35.88
N LEU A 164 10.67 5.29 -35.88
CA LEU A 164 9.87 4.71 -36.96
C LEU A 164 8.54 5.45 -37.14
N ALA A 165 7.86 5.80 -36.05
CA ALA A 165 6.61 6.57 -36.09
C ALA A 165 6.82 7.94 -36.75
N LYS A 166 7.91 8.62 -36.39
CA LYS A 166 8.26 9.93 -36.93
C LYS A 166 8.68 9.85 -38.42
N HIS A 167 9.48 8.86 -38.79
CA HIS A 167 9.89 8.65 -40.20
C HIS A 167 8.69 8.35 -41.10
N ASN A 168 7.71 7.60 -40.61
CA ASN A 168 6.49 7.30 -41.37
C ASN A 168 5.42 8.42 -41.30
N GLY A 169 5.71 9.55 -40.67
CA GLY A 169 4.76 10.67 -40.57
C GLY A 169 3.43 10.35 -39.92
N LEU A 170 3.41 9.40 -38.93
CA LEU A 170 2.19 8.96 -38.31
C LEU A 170 1.52 10.09 -37.51
N SER A 171 0.20 10.24 -37.69
CA SER A 171 -0.59 11.21 -36.89
C SER A 171 -0.62 10.81 -35.41
N ASN A 172 -0.86 11.80 -34.52
CA ASN A 172 -0.89 11.58 -33.06
C ASN A 172 -1.90 10.47 -32.65
N PHE A 173 -3.06 10.40 -33.33
CA PHE A 173 -4.04 9.36 -33.07
C PHE A 173 -3.56 7.96 -33.46
N VAL A 174 -2.86 7.84 -34.58
CA VAL A 174 -2.27 6.57 -35.04
C VAL A 174 -1.16 6.14 -34.09
N VAL A 175 -0.29 7.07 -33.66
CA VAL A 175 0.76 6.83 -32.67
C VAL A 175 0.17 6.34 -31.36
N PHE A 176 -0.87 7.01 -30.86
CA PHE A 176 -1.58 6.55 -29.65
C PHE A 176 -2.11 5.12 -29.83
N LYS A 177 -2.81 4.83 -30.92
CA LYS A 177 -3.45 3.53 -31.15
C LYS A 177 -2.44 2.39 -31.36
N THR A 178 -1.31 2.65 -32.04
CA THR A 178 -0.36 1.60 -32.46
C THR A 178 0.82 1.41 -31.52
N ILE A 179 1.21 2.44 -30.76
CA ILE A 179 2.41 2.43 -29.91
C ILE A 179 2.04 2.59 -28.44
N GLU A 180 1.35 3.68 -28.08
CA GLU A 180 1.09 4.00 -26.68
C GLU A 180 0.03 3.08 -26.06
N TRP A 181 -1.09 2.88 -26.73
CA TRP A 181 -2.18 2.02 -26.24
C TRP A 181 -1.75 0.57 -26.01
N PRO A 182 -0.99 -0.09 -26.88
CA PRO A 182 -0.48 -1.43 -26.61
C PRO A 182 0.43 -1.50 -25.38
N ALA A 183 1.28 -0.47 -25.16
CA ALA A 183 2.13 -0.38 -23.98
C ALA A 183 1.32 -0.25 -22.69
N ILE A 184 0.27 0.58 -22.71
CA ILE A 184 -0.67 0.73 -21.60
C ILE A 184 -1.47 -0.56 -21.37
N LYS A 185 -2.10 -1.08 -22.45
CA LYS A 185 -3.01 -2.24 -22.41
C LYS A 185 -2.37 -3.48 -21.79
N LYS A 186 -1.09 -3.69 -22.01
CA LYS A 186 -0.32 -4.81 -21.46
C LYS A 186 -0.35 -4.83 -19.94
N ASN A 187 -0.36 -3.67 -19.28
CA ASN A 187 -0.30 -3.53 -17.84
C ASN A 187 -1.67 -3.32 -17.17
N ILE A 188 -2.73 -3.03 -17.95
CA ILE A 188 -4.10 -2.83 -17.43
C ILE A 188 -4.57 -3.99 -16.54
N PRO A 189 -4.48 -5.27 -16.93
CA PRO A 189 -4.99 -6.36 -16.10
C PRO A 189 -4.29 -6.42 -14.74
N THR A 190 -2.97 -6.24 -14.71
CA THR A 190 -2.17 -6.25 -13.47
C THR A 190 -2.55 -5.09 -12.55
N VAL A 191 -2.64 -3.88 -13.11
CA VAL A 191 -2.98 -2.66 -12.36
C VAL A 191 -4.42 -2.74 -11.83
N LEU A 192 -5.37 -3.17 -12.67
CA LEU A 192 -6.77 -3.31 -12.29
C LEU A 192 -6.94 -4.32 -11.14
N THR A 193 -6.31 -5.49 -11.26
CA THR A 193 -6.37 -6.52 -10.20
C THR A 193 -5.78 -6.00 -8.90
N MET A 194 -4.65 -5.30 -8.96
CA MET A 194 -3.99 -4.75 -7.78
C MET A 194 -4.85 -3.68 -7.10
N VAL A 195 -5.39 -2.73 -7.85
CA VAL A 195 -6.26 -1.68 -7.30
C VAL A 195 -7.56 -2.28 -6.78
N PHE A 196 -8.12 -3.28 -7.44
CA PHE A 196 -9.28 -4.00 -6.95
C PHE A 196 -9.03 -4.63 -5.58
N ILE A 197 -7.89 -5.33 -5.40
CA ILE A 197 -7.52 -5.95 -4.11
C ILE A 197 -7.37 -4.87 -3.03
N LEU A 198 -6.69 -3.75 -3.33
CA LEU A 198 -6.52 -2.65 -2.39
C LEU A 198 -7.87 -2.03 -1.97
N CYS A 199 -8.80 -1.87 -2.90
CA CYS A 199 -10.15 -1.38 -2.60
C CYS A 199 -11.00 -2.40 -1.85
N PHE A 200 -10.87 -3.69 -2.17
CA PHE A 200 -11.60 -4.77 -1.52
C PHE A 200 -11.20 -4.94 -0.04
N MET A 201 -9.89 -4.82 0.24
CA MET A 201 -9.32 -4.90 1.59
C MET A 201 -9.24 -3.53 2.29
N SER A 202 -9.96 -2.54 1.79
CA SER A 202 -9.93 -1.21 2.38
C SER A 202 -10.72 -1.16 3.68
N PHE A 203 -10.07 -0.67 4.74
CA PHE A 203 -10.64 -0.57 6.07
C PHE A 203 -11.01 0.87 6.45
N ALA A 204 -10.03 1.77 6.55
CA ALA A 204 -10.23 3.12 7.08
C ALA A 204 -11.26 3.96 6.30
N PRO A 205 -11.24 4.02 4.95
CA PRO A 205 -12.26 4.76 4.20
C PRO A 205 -13.67 4.21 4.40
N VAL A 206 -13.81 2.89 4.45
CA VAL A 206 -15.13 2.25 4.63
C VAL A 206 -15.64 2.42 6.05
N LEU A 207 -14.77 2.32 7.05
CA LEU A 207 -15.13 2.50 8.46
C LEU A 207 -15.66 3.91 8.73
N ILE A 208 -15.06 4.92 8.09
CA ILE A 208 -15.39 6.33 8.33
C ILE A 208 -16.55 6.81 7.44
N PHE A 209 -16.54 6.49 6.15
CA PHE A 209 -17.58 6.97 5.23
C PHE A 209 -18.78 6.03 5.11
N GLY A 210 -18.64 4.74 5.47
CA GLY A 210 -19.70 3.75 5.34
C GLY A 210 -20.92 4.02 6.24
N GLY A 211 -20.70 4.52 7.46
CA GLY A 211 -21.75 5.01 8.34
C GLY A 211 -22.78 3.98 8.81
N GLY A 212 -22.46 2.66 8.79
CA GLY A 212 -23.35 1.63 9.34
C GLY A 212 -23.55 0.40 8.43
N PRO A 213 -24.45 -0.50 8.80
CA PRO A 213 -24.53 -1.85 8.22
C PRO A 213 -24.82 -1.88 6.73
N LYS A 214 -25.49 -0.85 6.18
CA LYS A 214 -25.85 -0.77 4.75
C LYS A 214 -24.64 -0.62 3.83
N TYR A 215 -23.58 0.05 4.28
CA TYR A 215 -22.38 0.35 3.49
C TYR A 215 -21.13 -0.24 4.15
N SER A 216 -21.27 -1.39 4.81
CA SER A 216 -20.16 -2.11 5.43
C SER A 216 -19.55 -3.13 4.46
N THR A 217 -18.22 -3.22 4.43
CA THR A 217 -17.48 -4.28 3.72
C THR A 217 -17.19 -5.44 4.67
N LEU A 218 -16.70 -6.57 4.11
CA LEU A 218 -16.29 -7.72 4.93
C LEU A 218 -15.28 -7.32 6.02
N GLU A 219 -14.29 -6.50 5.67
CA GLU A 219 -13.28 -6.00 6.62
C GLU A 219 -13.89 -5.29 7.82
N VAL A 220 -14.76 -4.33 7.55
CA VAL A 220 -15.40 -3.52 8.58
C VAL A 220 -16.42 -4.34 9.38
N ALA A 221 -17.15 -5.25 8.71
CA ALA A 221 -18.12 -6.11 9.39
C ALA A 221 -17.46 -7.09 10.37
N ILE A 222 -16.30 -7.69 10.01
CA ILE A 222 -15.52 -8.53 10.93
C ILE A 222 -15.07 -7.72 12.15
N TYR A 223 -14.54 -6.52 11.91
CA TYR A 223 -14.10 -5.63 12.97
C TYR A 223 -15.25 -5.26 13.93
N GLN A 224 -16.41 -4.88 13.36
CA GLN A 224 -17.60 -4.54 14.15
C GLN A 224 -18.11 -5.72 14.96
N ALA A 225 -18.21 -6.92 14.37
CA ALA A 225 -18.64 -8.13 15.04
C ALA A 225 -17.75 -8.47 16.25
N LEU A 226 -16.42 -8.31 16.14
CA LEU A 226 -15.50 -8.64 17.22
C LEU A 226 -15.44 -7.60 18.34
N LEU A 227 -15.39 -6.30 17.98
CA LEU A 227 -15.07 -5.25 18.95
C LEU A 227 -16.28 -4.50 19.49
N PHE A 228 -17.39 -4.47 18.75
CA PHE A 228 -18.61 -3.77 19.17
C PHE A 228 -19.75 -4.72 19.52
N GLU A 229 -19.97 -5.76 18.72
CA GLU A 229 -21.08 -6.71 18.95
C GLU A 229 -20.65 -7.87 19.86
N TYR A 230 -19.34 -8.14 20.02
CA TYR A 230 -18.77 -9.29 20.72
C TYR A 230 -19.30 -10.64 20.22
N ASP A 231 -19.73 -10.69 18.95
CA ASP A 231 -20.23 -11.88 18.27
C ASP A 231 -19.11 -12.58 17.51
N PHE A 232 -18.42 -13.50 18.21
CA PHE A 232 -17.33 -14.28 17.66
C PHE A 232 -17.80 -15.19 16.50
N SER A 233 -19.00 -15.77 16.60
CA SER A 233 -19.53 -16.66 15.56
C SER A 233 -19.75 -15.91 14.25
N LYS A 234 -20.35 -14.72 14.32
CA LYS A 234 -20.53 -13.84 13.16
C LYS A 234 -19.19 -13.44 12.54
N ALA A 235 -18.22 -13.05 13.36
CA ALA A 235 -16.89 -12.67 12.88
C ALA A 235 -16.16 -13.82 12.20
N ILE A 236 -16.24 -15.03 12.73
CA ILE A 236 -15.64 -16.24 12.15
C ILE A 236 -16.28 -16.56 10.80
N ASN A 237 -17.61 -16.51 10.69
CA ASN A 237 -18.31 -16.75 9.42
C ASN A 237 -17.92 -15.74 8.34
N LEU A 238 -17.87 -14.45 8.68
CA LEU A 238 -17.42 -13.38 7.77
C LEU A 238 -15.95 -13.58 7.35
N SER A 239 -15.08 -13.93 8.31
CA SER A 239 -13.67 -14.19 8.05
C SER A 239 -13.47 -15.37 7.12
N PHE A 240 -14.29 -16.42 7.24
CA PHE A 240 -14.26 -17.58 6.36
C PHE A 240 -14.70 -17.22 4.94
N VAL A 241 -15.78 -16.45 4.79
CA VAL A 241 -16.21 -15.93 3.47
C VAL A 241 -15.10 -15.10 2.85
N GLN A 242 -14.47 -14.22 3.62
CA GLN A 242 -13.37 -13.40 3.15
C GLN A 242 -12.17 -14.25 2.70
N LEU A 243 -11.82 -15.28 3.45
CA LEU A 243 -10.75 -16.21 3.08
C LEU A 243 -11.01 -16.85 1.71
N ILE A 244 -12.23 -17.36 1.47
CA ILE A 244 -12.60 -17.97 0.19
C ILE A 244 -12.46 -16.95 -0.94
N VAL A 245 -12.97 -15.75 -0.76
CA VAL A 245 -12.89 -14.70 -1.77
C VAL A 245 -11.44 -14.33 -2.07
N CYS A 246 -10.61 -14.18 -1.04
CA CYS A 246 -9.18 -13.90 -1.19
C CYS A 246 -8.47 -15.02 -1.97
N LEU A 247 -8.78 -16.30 -1.71
CA LEU A 247 -8.21 -17.44 -2.44
C LEU A 247 -8.64 -17.44 -3.91
N ILE A 248 -9.88 -17.07 -4.22
CA ILE A 248 -10.36 -16.93 -5.61
C ILE A 248 -9.59 -15.82 -6.33
N PHE A 249 -9.45 -14.64 -5.74
CA PHE A 249 -8.69 -13.55 -6.33
C PHE A 249 -7.21 -13.89 -6.52
N LEU A 250 -6.62 -14.59 -5.55
CA LEU A 250 -5.26 -15.08 -5.68
C LEU A 250 -5.12 -16.01 -6.90
N SER A 251 -6.02 -16.98 -7.06
CA SER A 251 -5.97 -17.91 -8.19
C SER A 251 -6.09 -17.17 -9.53
N MET A 252 -6.99 -16.19 -9.63
CA MET A 252 -7.14 -15.35 -10.82
C MET A 252 -5.87 -14.53 -11.11
N PHE A 253 -5.27 -13.98 -10.06
CA PHE A 253 -4.04 -13.22 -10.17
C PHE A 253 -2.88 -14.06 -10.69
N LEU A 254 -2.72 -15.29 -10.17
CA LEU A 254 -1.66 -16.23 -10.56
C LEU A 254 -1.80 -16.72 -12.01
N LEU A 255 -3.03 -16.87 -12.49
CA LEU A 255 -3.30 -17.30 -13.87
C LEU A 255 -2.94 -16.20 -14.90
N HIS A 256 -3.04 -14.94 -14.53
CA HIS A 256 -2.86 -13.81 -15.48
C HIS A 256 -1.46 -13.19 -15.45
N ASN A 257 -0.73 -13.30 -14.34
CA ASN A 257 0.53 -12.57 -14.18
C ASN A 257 1.76 -13.47 -14.26
N LYS A 258 2.57 -13.24 -15.28
CA LYS A 258 4.02 -13.52 -15.20
C LYS A 258 4.61 -12.44 -14.29
N VAL A 259 4.69 -12.76 -13.02
CA VAL A 259 4.89 -11.86 -11.88
C VAL A 259 6.08 -10.91 -12.04
N SER A 260 5.82 -9.63 -12.23
CA SER A 260 6.77 -8.56 -11.96
C SER A 260 6.04 -7.36 -11.34
N PHE A 261 5.84 -7.40 -10.01
CA PHE A 261 5.04 -6.40 -9.29
C PHE A 261 5.64 -5.00 -9.23
N PHE A 262 6.94 -4.88 -9.23
CA PHE A 262 7.64 -3.61 -9.16
C PHE A 262 8.99 -3.75 -9.87
N VAL A 263 9.00 -3.55 -11.17
CA VAL A 263 10.24 -3.22 -11.84
C VAL A 263 10.36 -1.70 -11.73
N LEU A 264 11.15 -1.25 -10.75
CA LEU A 264 11.72 0.09 -10.81
C LEU A 264 12.73 0.01 -11.96
N SER A 265 12.32 0.32 -13.19
CA SER A 265 13.24 0.41 -14.31
C SER A 265 14.19 1.57 -14.03
N GLU A 266 15.48 1.30 -14.17
CA GLU A 266 16.48 2.34 -14.17
C GLU A 266 16.15 3.32 -15.32
N ASN A 267 16.22 4.63 -15.03
CA ASN A 267 15.99 5.71 -15.97
C ASN A 267 16.68 5.45 -17.32
N ARG A 268 15.96 4.94 -18.29
CA ARG A 268 16.42 4.99 -19.67
C ARG A 268 16.33 6.44 -20.14
N LYS A 269 17.38 6.93 -20.73
CA LYS A 269 17.44 8.27 -21.31
C LYS A 269 16.36 8.36 -22.38
N SER A 270 15.35 9.17 -22.15
CA SER A 270 14.25 9.38 -23.09
C SER A 270 14.69 10.40 -24.16
N ILE A 271 14.48 10.08 -25.42
CA ILE A 271 14.73 11.00 -26.53
C ILE A 271 13.76 12.18 -26.48
N LYS A 272 14.30 13.37 -26.80
CA LYS A 272 13.51 14.59 -27.03
C LYS A 272 12.68 14.46 -28.33
N ASN A 273 11.53 13.80 -28.25
CA ASN A 273 10.53 13.89 -29.31
C ASN A 273 9.49 14.93 -28.91
N SER A 274 9.51 16.04 -29.63
CA SER A 274 8.58 17.14 -29.44
C SER A 274 7.22 16.76 -30.04
N TYR A 275 6.23 16.46 -29.21
CA TYR A 275 4.86 16.75 -29.58
C TYR A 275 4.69 18.27 -29.59
N SER A 276 4.65 18.87 -30.77
CA SER A 276 4.73 20.33 -30.95
C SER A 276 3.40 21.08 -30.86
N LEU A 277 2.44 20.62 -30.07
CA LEU A 277 1.17 21.32 -29.88
C LEU A 277 0.91 21.53 -28.39
N ASN A 278 1.28 22.71 -27.92
CA ASN A 278 0.92 23.18 -26.58
C ASN A 278 -0.55 23.59 -26.54
N TYR A 279 -1.44 22.68 -26.16
CA TYR A 279 -2.82 22.99 -25.93
C TYR A 279 -3.00 23.49 -24.50
N VAL A 280 -3.39 24.75 -24.33
CA VAL A 280 -3.63 25.38 -23.01
C VAL A 280 -4.61 24.57 -22.16
N HIS A 281 -5.63 23.94 -22.78
CA HIS A 281 -6.58 23.10 -22.07
C HIS A 281 -5.95 21.84 -21.43
N GLU A 282 -4.86 21.29 -21.97
CA GLU A 282 -4.17 20.14 -21.38
C GLU A 282 -3.44 20.51 -20.09
N TYR A 283 -2.83 21.70 -20.06
CA TYR A 283 -2.23 22.22 -18.81
C TYR A 283 -3.28 22.48 -17.74
N PHE A 284 -4.44 23.00 -18.15
CA PHE A 284 -5.56 23.19 -17.24
C PHE A 284 -6.07 21.86 -16.67
N LEU A 285 -6.16 20.80 -17.48
CA LEU A 285 -6.50 19.47 -17.02
C LEU A 285 -5.44 18.91 -16.05
N ILE A 286 -4.15 19.05 -16.35
CA ILE A 286 -3.08 18.63 -15.44
C ILE A 286 -3.21 19.37 -14.09
N PHE A 287 -3.51 20.65 -14.12
CA PHE A 287 -3.71 21.45 -12.90
C PHE A 287 -4.94 21.00 -12.10
N ILE A 288 -6.07 20.71 -12.75
CA ILE A 288 -7.26 20.13 -12.08
C ILE A 288 -6.93 18.79 -11.42
N PHE A 289 -6.27 17.89 -12.13
CA PHE A 289 -5.87 16.60 -11.56
C PHE A 289 -4.91 16.77 -10.39
N PHE A 290 -4.03 17.76 -10.45
CA PHE A 290 -3.14 18.09 -9.34
C PHE A 290 -3.91 18.56 -8.11
N ILE A 291 -4.79 19.55 -8.27
CA ILE A 291 -5.65 20.03 -7.19
C ILE A 291 -6.46 18.87 -6.60
N PHE A 292 -7.08 18.06 -7.44
CA PHE A 292 -7.87 16.92 -6.99
C PHE A 292 -7.03 15.94 -6.15
N ALA A 293 -5.80 15.59 -6.61
CA ALA A 293 -4.92 14.65 -5.91
C ALA A 293 -4.43 15.17 -4.56
N PHE A 294 -4.08 16.46 -4.50
CA PHE A 294 -3.37 17.03 -3.35
C PHE A 294 -4.24 17.90 -2.44
N SER A 295 -5.47 18.26 -2.85
CA SER A 295 -6.37 19.08 -2.02
C SER A 295 -6.56 18.55 -0.59
N PRO A 296 -6.75 17.23 -0.33
CA PRO A 296 -6.90 16.74 1.02
C PRO A 296 -5.65 16.99 1.89
N LEU A 297 -4.47 16.86 1.28
CA LEU A 297 -3.20 17.07 1.99
C LEU A 297 -2.95 18.55 2.26
N LEU A 298 -3.22 19.41 1.29
CA LEU A 298 -3.06 20.85 1.43
C LEU A 298 -3.94 21.40 2.55
N VAL A 299 -5.18 20.95 2.63
CA VAL A 299 -6.10 21.37 3.69
C VAL A 299 -5.63 20.90 5.06
N ILE A 300 -5.18 19.65 5.21
CA ILE A 300 -4.62 19.17 6.48
C ILE A 300 -3.40 20.01 6.91
N ILE A 301 -2.56 20.42 5.97
CA ILE A 301 -1.40 21.27 6.28
C ILE A 301 -1.85 22.66 6.73
N THR A 302 -2.77 23.30 6.01
CA THR A 302 -3.22 24.66 6.34
C THR A 302 -3.99 24.69 7.66
N GLU A 303 -4.93 23.79 7.88
CA GLU A 303 -5.72 23.71 9.10
C GLU A 303 -4.86 23.27 10.31
N GLY A 304 -3.93 22.33 10.10
CA GLY A 304 -3.03 21.89 11.15
C GLY A 304 -2.10 22.98 11.66
N ILE A 305 -1.57 23.83 10.76
CA ILE A 305 -0.68 24.96 11.14
C ILE A 305 -1.48 26.08 11.79
N SER A 306 -2.66 26.41 11.28
CA SER A 306 -3.46 27.54 11.76
C SER A 306 -4.28 27.24 13.02
N SER A 307 -4.33 25.97 13.44
CA SER A 307 -5.12 25.56 14.60
C SER A 307 -4.57 26.12 15.92
N PRO A 308 -5.42 26.71 16.77
CA PRO A 308 -5.03 27.14 18.12
C PRO A 308 -4.62 25.99 19.04
N HIS A 309 -5.01 24.76 18.69
CA HIS A 309 -4.72 23.55 19.48
C HIS A 309 -3.31 22.97 19.23
N LEU A 310 -2.51 23.54 18.29
CA LEU A 310 -1.21 22.97 17.89
C LEU A 310 -0.25 22.77 19.08
N VAL A 311 -0.04 23.83 19.88
CA VAL A 311 0.89 23.79 21.01
C VAL A 311 0.37 22.86 22.11
N LYS A 312 -0.94 22.90 22.39
CA LYS A 312 -1.58 22.02 23.40
C LYS A 312 -1.39 20.56 23.06
N ILE A 313 -1.57 20.19 21.78
CA ILE A 313 -1.43 18.80 21.32
C ILE A 313 0.03 18.37 21.31
N LEU A 314 0.95 19.19 20.83
CA LEU A 314 2.39 18.89 20.87
C LEU A 314 2.90 18.54 22.27
N LEU A 315 2.38 19.21 23.30
CA LEU A 315 2.75 18.99 24.70
C LEU A 315 1.88 17.90 25.37
N SER A 316 0.86 17.39 24.72
CA SER A 316 -0.03 16.39 25.29
C SER A 316 0.66 15.03 25.45
N ASN A 317 0.45 14.41 26.62
CA ASN A 317 1.01 13.09 26.92
C ASN A 317 0.49 11.99 25.99
N SER A 318 -0.76 12.12 25.52
CA SER A 318 -1.39 11.20 24.56
C SER A 318 -0.68 11.23 23.21
N PHE A 319 -0.38 12.42 22.69
CA PHE A 319 0.36 12.57 21.44
C PHE A 319 1.80 12.05 21.55
N LEU A 320 2.54 12.43 22.59
CA LEU A 320 3.93 12.02 22.78
C LEU A 320 4.06 10.48 22.92
N LYS A 321 3.17 9.85 23.68
CA LYS A 321 3.12 8.38 23.76
C LYS A 321 2.80 7.73 22.42
N SER A 322 1.79 8.24 21.70
CA SER A 322 1.40 7.70 20.39
C SER A 322 2.51 7.88 19.35
N LEU A 323 3.24 9.01 19.38
CA LEU A 323 4.41 9.23 18.55
C LEU A 323 5.53 8.21 18.87
N GLY A 324 5.80 7.98 20.16
CA GLY A 324 6.77 6.99 20.60
C GLY A 324 6.44 5.57 20.13
N TYR A 325 5.19 5.14 20.30
CA TYR A 325 4.75 3.83 19.82
C TYR A 325 4.76 3.73 18.29
N THR A 326 4.35 4.78 17.58
CA THR A 326 4.44 4.80 16.11
C THR A 326 5.88 4.63 15.64
N PHE A 327 6.83 5.31 16.28
CA PHE A 327 8.25 5.20 15.97
C PHE A 327 8.79 3.79 16.23
N ILE A 328 8.49 3.18 17.37
CA ILE A 328 8.95 1.83 17.73
C ILE A 328 8.35 0.79 16.77
N ILE A 329 7.05 0.86 16.48
CA ILE A 329 6.39 -0.07 15.56
C ILE A 329 6.96 0.10 14.15
N SER A 330 7.10 1.32 13.68
CA SER A 330 7.61 1.64 12.35
C SER A 330 9.02 1.04 12.13
N ILE A 331 9.97 1.35 13.01
CA ILE A 331 11.34 0.84 12.91
C ILE A 331 11.40 -0.65 13.15
N GLY A 332 10.71 -1.16 14.17
CA GLY A 332 10.71 -2.58 14.51
C GLY A 332 10.15 -3.44 13.39
N SER A 333 9.01 -3.05 12.81
CA SER A 333 8.38 -3.76 11.69
C SER A 333 9.21 -3.68 10.41
N GLY A 334 9.74 -2.48 10.08
CA GLY A 334 10.59 -2.30 8.92
C GLY A 334 11.88 -3.13 9.00
N PHE A 335 12.54 -3.14 10.17
CA PHE A 335 13.72 -3.96 10.41
C PHE A 335 13.41 -5.45 10.29
N LEU A 336 12.39 -5.92 10.98
CA LEU A 336 11.99 -7.33 10.96
C LEU A 336 11.58 -7.78 9.55
N SER A 337 10.82 -6.96 8.81
CA SER A 337 10.42 -7.21 7.43
C SER A 337 11.62 -7.38 6.50
N THR A 338 12.59 -6.47 6.57
CA THR A 338 13.80 -6.53 5.72
C THR A 338 14.66 -7.72 6.07
N VAL A 339 14.84 -8.04 7.35
CA VAL A 339 15.59 -9.21 7.81
C VAL A 339 14.94 -10.51 7.31
N LEU A 340 13.62 -10.65 7.51
CA LEU A 340 12.88 -11.83 7.02
C LEU A 340 12.94 -11.94 5.50
N THR A 341 12.85 -10.82 4.80
CA THR A 341 12.97 -10.79 3.33
C THR A 341 14.33 -11.27 2.85
N LEU A 342 15.43 -10.88 3.50
CA LEU A 342 16.77 -11.40 3.18
C LEU A 342 16.86 -12.90 3.42
N GLY A 343 16.22 -13.42 4.46
CA GLY A 343 16.10 -14.85 4.71
C GLY A 343 15.34 -15.57 3.58
N LEU A 344 14.19 -15.04 3.18
CA LEU A 344 13.38 -15.59 2.08
C LEU A 344 14.11 -15.54 0.74
N LEU A 345 14.79 -14.42 0.41
CA LEU A 345 15.62 -14.31 -0.79
C LEU A 345 16.74 -15.35 -0.80
N SER A 346 17.37 -15.58 0.35
CA SER A 346 18.41 -16.61 0.51
C SER A 346 17.85 -18.02 0.33
N PHE A 347 16.60 -18.28 0.73
CA PHE A 347 15.90 -19.53 0.46
C PHE A 347 15.59 -19.70 -1.04
N GLY A 348 15.01 -18.69 -1.67
CA GLY A 348 14.69 -18.70 -3.10
C GLY A 348 15.91 -18.81 -4.02
N LYS A 349 17.09 -18.35 -3.56
CA LYS A 349 18.37 -18.49 -4.27
C LYS A 349 18.67 -19.92 -4.69
N GLU A 350 18.36 -20.90 -3.84
CA GLU A 350 18.63 -22.31 -4.18
C GLU A 350 17.86 -22.76 -5.42
N PHE A 351 16.61 -22.33 -5.56
CA PHE A 351 15.78 -22.68 -6.73
C PHE A 351 16.22 -21.91 -7.98
N PHE A 352 16.65 -20.66 -7.81
CA PHE A 352 17.16 -19.82 -8.88
C PHE A 352 18.45 -20.38 -9.47
N VAL A 353 19.43 -20.71 -8.63
CA VAL A 353 20.74 -21.25 -9.03
C VAL A 353 20.62 -22.66 -9.65
N LYS A 354 19.74 -23.51 -9.10
CA LYS A 354 19.46 -24.85 -9.64
C LYS A 354 18.62 -24.83 -10.93
N LYS A 355 18.30 -23.64 -11.47
CA LYS A 355 17.47 -23.44 -12.68
C LYS A 355 16.12 -24.16 -12.64
N SER A 356 15.57 -24.42 -11.46
CA SER A 356 14.25 -25.04 -11.32
C SER A 356 13.15 -23.96 -11.36
N LEU A 357 12.85 -23.47 -12.56
CA LEU A 357 11.91 -22.37 -12.81
C LEU A 357 10.53 -22.60 -12.14
N LYS A 358 9.99 -23.83 -12.19
CA LYS A 358 8.69 -24.14 -11.57
C LYS A 358 8.71 -23.91 -10.05
N LYS A 359 9.75 -24.39 -9.35
CA LYS A 359 9.88 -24.22 -7.88
C LYS A 359 10.12 -22.76 -7.52
N PHE A 360 10.89 -22.05 -8.32
CA PHE A 360 11.15 -20.63 -8.12
C PHE A 360 9.86 -19.80 -8.26
N VAL A 361 9.07 -20.03 -9.32
CA VAL A 361 7.78 -19.37 -9.53
C VAL A 361 6.81 -19.67 -8.41
N LEU A 362 6.69 -20.93 -7.98
CA LEU A 362 5.84 -21.30 -6.83
C LEU A 362 6.29 -20.58 -5.54
N PHE A 363 7.57 -20.45 -5.31
CA PHE A 363 8.10 -19.73 -4.16
C PHE A 363 7.79 -18.22 -4.23
N GLU A 364 7.99 -17.56 -5.38
CA GLU A 364 7.60 -16.16 -5.56
C GLU A 364 6.09 -15.96 -5.36
N THR A 365 5.29 -16.88 -5.91
CA THR A 365 3.85 -16.90 -5.70
C THR A 365 3.49 -16.91 -4.22
N TYR A 366 4.14 -17.77 -3.42
CA TYR A 366 3.93 -17.82 -1.97
C TYR A 366 4.20 -16.46 -1.29
N ILE A 367 5.25 -15.74 -1.68
CA ILE A 367 5.55 -14.42 -1.10
C ILE A 367 4.46 -13.40 -1.44
N TYR A 368 4.02 -13.37 -2.69
CA TYR A 368 2.96 -12.44 -3.11
C TYR A 368 1.55 -12.83 -2.62
N LEU A 369 1.38 -14.09 -2.18
CA LEU A 369 0.17 -14.53 -1.51
C LEU A 369 -0.12 -13.72 -0.24
N LEU A 370 0.93 -13.25 0.44
CA LEU A 370 0.79 -12.38 1.60
C LEU A 370 0.00 -11.09 1.32
N LEU A 371 0.02 -10.58 0.08
CA LEU A 371 -0.76 -9.40 -0.31
C LEU A 371 -2.26 -9.67 -0.40
N VAL A 372 -2.65 -10.93 -0.54
CA VAL A 372 -4.05 -11.32 -0.72
C VAL A 372 -4.72 -11.63 0.62
N PHE A 373 -3.92 -11.98 1.64
CA PHE A 373 -4.45 -12.10 3.00
C PHE A 373 -4.71 -10.71 3.60
N SER A 374 -5.90 -10.57 4.17
CA SER A 374 -6.29 -9.33 4.83
C SER A 374 -5.63 -9.20 6.21
N PRO A 375 -5.11 -8.01 6.55
CA PRO A 375 -4.69 -7.72 7.92
C PRO A 375 -5.79 -7.91 8.96
N VAL A 376 -7.06 -7.61 8.61
CA VAL A 376 -8.21 -7.83 9.52
C VAL A 376 -8.38 -9.31 9.82
N LEU A 377 -8.31 -10.17 8.80
CA LEU A 377 -8.46 -11.61 8.94
C LEU A 377 -7.38 -12.22 9.86
N ILE A 378 -6.14 -11.83 9.69
CA ILE A 378 -5.05 -12.33 10.54
C ILE A 378 -5.14 -11.77 11.96
N SER A 379 -5.43 -10.47 12.10
CA SER A 379 -5.61 -9.83 13.40
C SER A 379 -6.81 -10.39 14.16
N SER A 380 -7.92 -10.68 13.48
CA SER A 380 -9.10 -11.30 14.11
C SER A 380 -8.79 -12.70 14.63
N GLY A 381 -8.07 -13.52 13.86
CA GLY A 381 -7.67 -14.86 14.30
C GLY A 381 -6.76 -14.83 15.53
N PHE A 382 -5.76 -13.93 15.56
CA PHE A 382 -4.95 -13.72 16.76
C PHE A 382 -5.75 -13.15 17.92
N PHE A 383 -6.65 -12.20 17.67
CA PHE A 383 -7.51 -11.64 18.71
C PHE A 383 -8.36 -12.74 19.40
N ILE A 384 -8.99 -13.61 18.62
CA ILE A 384 -9.76 -14.75 19.11
C ILE A 384 -8.86 -15.70 19.91
N LEU A 385 -7.69 -16.04 19.38
CA LEU A 385 -6.73 -16.94 20.03
C LEU A 385 -6.28 -16.41 21.39
N PHE A 386 -5.83 -15.16 21.46
CA PHE A 386 -5.34 -14.58 22.71
C PHE A 386 -6.46 -14.39 23.74
N ARG A 387 -7.65 -13.99 23.29
CA ARG A 387 -8.80 -13.82 24.18
C ARG A 387 -9.24 -15.13 24.79
N LYS A 388 -9.34 -16.19 24.00
CA LYS A 388 -9.93 -17.45 24.43
C LYS A 388 -8.96 -18.35 25.20
N TYR A 389 -7.70 -18.43 24.77
CA TYR A 389 -6.73 -19.35 25.41
C TYR A 389 -5.90 -18.69 26.50
N PHE A 390 -5.61 -17.41 26.36
CA PHE A 390 -4.72 -16.70 27.28
C PHE A 390 -5.43 -15.64 28.11
N ASN A 391 -6.71 -15.37 27.83
CA ASN A 391 -7.49 -14.29 28.44
C ASN A 391 -6.80 -12.92 28.41
N ILE A 392 -5.97 -12.69 27.37
CA ILE A 392 -5.22 -11.46 27.16
C ILE A 392 -5.96 -10.60 26.13
N LEU A 393 -6.34 -9.38 26.55
CA LEU A 393 -7.01 -8.40 25.67
C LEU A 393 -6.05 -7.70 24.70
N SER A 394 -4.79 -7.56 25.12
CA SER A 394 -3.77 -6.85 24.36
C SER A 394 -2.45 -7.62 24.45
N PRO A 395 -2.13 -8.47 23.46
CA PRO A 395 -0.89 -9.25 23.44
C PRO A 395 0.37 -8.41 23.25
N GLY A 396 0.21 -7.10 23.18
CA GLY A 396 1.33 -6.17 23.24
C GLY A 396 1.98 -5.80 21.93
N LEU A 397 2.95 -4.93 22.06
CA LEU A 397 3.69 -4.28 20.97
C LEU A 397 4.39 -5.27 20.02
N GLY A 398 4.90 -6.38 20.56
CA GLY A 398 5.64 -7.37 19.77
C GLY A 398 4.79 -8.04 18.68
N LEU A 399 3.52 -8.36 18.97
CA LEU A 399 2.61 -8.96 17.99
C LEU A 399 2.27 -7.97 16.87
N VAL A 400 2.00 -6.70 17.23
CA VAL A 400 1.72 -5.64 16.24
C VAL A 400 2.92 -5.46 15.29
N ILE A 401 4.15 -5.41 15.83
CA ILE A 401 5.38 -5.34 15.04
C ILE A 401 5.50 -6.55 14.11
N LEU A 402 5.23 -7.74 14.60
CA LEU A 402 5.39 -8.99 13.86
C LEU A 402 4.39 -9.10 12.71
N ILE A 403 3.11 -8.80 12.95
CA ILE A 403 2.08 -8.84 11.91
C ILE A 403 2.38 -7.78 10.84
N ASN A 404 2.65 -6.53 11.24
CA ASN A 404 3.03 -5.46 10.30
C ASN A 404 4.27 -5.83 9.46
N ALA A 405 5.28 -6.42 10.07
CA ALA A 405 6.48 -6.86 9.36
C ALA A 405 6.16 -7.86 8.25
N ILE A 406 5.28 -8.82 8.51
CA ILE A 406 4.93 -9.87 7.53
C ILE A 406 4.13 -9.30 6.37
N PHE A 407 3.16 -8.41 6.63
CA PHE A 407 2.38 -7.80 5.56
C PHE A 407 3.20 -6.88 4.66
N THR A 408 4.33 -6.37 5.14
CA THR A 408 5.24 -5.55 4.33
C THR A 408 6.32 -6.35 3.60
N ILE A 409 6.48 -7.67 3.86
CA ILE A 409 7.44 -8.55 3.17
C ILE A 409 7.31 -8.51 1.64
N PRO A 410 6.13 -8.62 1.00
CA PRO A 410 6.04 -8.64 -0.46
C PRO A 410 6.63 -7.40 -1.11
N LEU A 411 6.43 -6.25 -0.47
CA LEU A 411 6.99 -4.98 -0.94
C LEU A 411 8.51 -4.94 -0.75
N SER A 412 9.00 -5.31 0.43
CA SER A 412 10.43 -5.42 0.70
C SER A 412 11.11 -6.39 -0.28
N TYR A 413 10.49 -7.56 -0.52
CA TYR A 413 10.96 -8.55 -1.48
C TYR A 413 11.06 -7.97 -2.90
N SER A 414 10.03 -7.27 -3.37
CA SER A 414 10.01 -6.68 -4.71
C SER A 414 11.11 -5.64 -4.93
N LEU A 415 11.44 -4.86 -3.88
CA LEU A 415 12.49 -3.85 -3.94
C LEU A 415 13.91 -4.44 -3.95
N ILE A 416 14.12 -5.57 -3.26
CA ILE A 416 15.47 -6.15 -3.09
C ILE A 416 15.77 -7.22 -4.14
N LYS A 417 14.75 -7.97 -4.62
CA LYS A 417 14.93 -9.19 -5.42
C LYS A 417 15.79 -9.00 -6.66
N SER A 418 15.56 -7.91 -7.40
CA SER A 418 16.26 -7.65 -8.67
C SER A 418 17.77 -7.55 -8.46
N SER A 419 18.19 -6.70 -7.53
CA SER A 419 19.62 -6.52 -7.20
C SER A 419 20.23 -7.77 -6.57
N PHE A 420 19.44 -8.50 -5.75
CA PHE A 420 19.91 -9.71 -5.09
C PHE A 420 20.17 -10.84 -6.09
N TYR A 421 19.23 -11.14 -7.01
CA TYR A 421 19.42 -12.24 -7.97
C TYR A 421 20.42 -11.89 -9.07
N LYS A 422 20.48 -10.61 -9.52
CA LYS A 422 21.49 -10.13 -10.46
C LYS A 422 22.91 -10.39 -9.95
N LEU A 423 23.15 -10.13 -8.67
CA LEU A 423 24.44 -10.41 -8.01
C LEU A 423 24.85 -11.87 -8.14
N PHE A 424 23.92 -12.82 -7.92
CA PHE A 424 24.24 -14.24 -8.03
C PHE A 424 24.47 -14.68 -9.47
N PHE A 425 23.83 -14.05 -10.43
CA PHE A 425 24.07 -14.35 -11.83
C PHE A 425 25.45 -13.87 -12.29
N GLU A 426 25.86 -12.68 -11.86
CA GLU A 426 27.10 -12.05 -12.35
C GLU A 426 28.33 -12.40 -11.52
N GLN A 427 28.20 -12.56 -10.21
CA GLN A 427 29.34 -12.63 -9.29
C GLN A 427 29.51 -13.97 -8.55
N ASP A 428 28.61 -14.96 -8.73
CA ASP A 428 28.70 -16.23 -8.04
C ASP A 428 29.96 -17.02 -8.42
N PHE A 429 30.32 -17.01 -9.71
CA PHE A 429 31.53 -17.67 -10.20
C PHE A 429 32.80 -17.00 -9.66
N LEU A 430 32.88 -15.68 -9.69
CA LEU A 430 34.01 -14.92 -9.16
C LEU A 430 34.20 -15.14 -7.67
N SER A 431 33.13 -15.11 -6.90
CA SER A 431 33.19 -15.32 -5.45
C SER A 431 33.67 -16.72 -5.06
N LYS A 432 33.32 -17.74 -5.85
CA LYS A 432 33.79 -19.13 -5.67
C LYS A 432 35.24 -19.31 -6.06
N SER A 433 35.70 -18.66 -7.15
CA SER A 433 37.09 -18.75 -7.61
C SER A 433 38.10 -18.13 -6.61
N ILE A 434 37.67 -17.06 -5.91
CA ILE A 434 38.46 -16.40 -4.86
C ILE A 434 38.35 -17.13 -3.49
N GLY A 435 37.52 -18.17 -3.39
CA GLY A 435 37.31 -18.95 -2.16
C GLY A 435 36.50 -18.22 -1.08
N LEU A 436 35.79 -17.12 -1.40
CA LEU A 436 34.97 -16.37 -0.45
C LEU A 436 33.70 -17.13 -0.10
N THR A 437 33.53 -17.40 1.21
CA THR A 437 32.36 -18.15 1.73
C THR A 437 31.80 -17.50 3.00
N GLY A 438 30.51 -17.76 3.29
CA GLY A 438 29.86 -17.34 4.54
C GLY A 438 29.77 -15.83 4.73
N LEU A 439 30.10 -15.36 5.93
CA LEU A 439 30.04 -13.95 6.31
C LEU A 439 30.97 -13.06 5.49
N ASN A 440 32.15 -13.53 5.15
CA ASN A 440 33.11 -12.77 4.33
C ASN A 440 32.54 -12.51 2.92
N ARG A 441 31.89 -13.49 2.31
CA ARG A 441 31.18 -13.30 1.05
C ARG A 441 30.04 -12.28 1.20
N PHE A 442 29.24 -12.39 2.26
CA PHE A 442 28.15 -11.47 2.52
C PHE A 442 28.67 -10.03 2.67
N LEU A 443 29.65 -9.79 3.54
CA LEU A 443 30.16 -8.46 3.83
C LEU A 443 30.91 -7.81 2.67
N LEU A 444 31.71 -8.59 1.91
CA LEU A 444 32.58 -8.05 0.87
C LEU A 444 31.91 -7.95 -0.50
N ILE A 445 30.96 -8.84 -0.81
CA ILE A 445 30.34 -8.92 -2.15
C ILE A 445 28.85 -8.62 -2.11
N GLU A 446 28.09 -9.33 -1.24
CA GLU A 446 26.63 -9.24 -1.27
C GLU A 446 26.14 -7.91 -0.68
N TRP A 447 26.60 -7.53 0.50
CA TRP A 447 26.16 -6.31 1.19
C TRP A 447 26.45 -5.02 0.40
N PRO A 448 27.64 -4.78 -0.16
CA PRO A 448 27.89 -3.57 -0.94
C PRO A 448 26.93 -3.38 -2.11
N THR A 449 26.49 -4.46 -2.75
CA THR A 449 25.60 -4.45 -3.92
C THR A 449 24.13 -4.26 -3.52
N ILE A 450 23.68 -4.89 -2.41
CA ILE A 450 22.27 -4.87 -2.01
C ILE A 450 21.94 -3.80 -0.96
N LYS A 451 22.94 -3.15 -0.34
CA LYS A 451 22.69 -2.19 0.76
C LYS A 451 21.70 -1.08 0.40
N ILE A 452 21.77 -0.52 -0.80
CA ILE A 452 20.85 0.54 -1.22
C ILE A 452 19.40 0.02 -1.34
N PRO A 453 19.11 -1.07 -2.09
CA PRO A 453 17.78 -1.67 -2.09
C PRO A 453 17.26 -2.08 -0.71
N VAL A 454 18.13 -2.63 0.15
CA VAL A 454 17.74 -3.04 1.53
C VAL A 454 17.35 -1.82 2.37
N ILE A 455 18.14 -0.74 2.33
CA ILE A 455 17.82 0.49 3.07
C ILE A 455 16.54 1.11 2.50
N THR A 456 16.37 1.13 1.18
CA THR A 456 15.12 1.63 0.56
C THR A 456 13.92 0.79 1.00
N ALA A 457 14.04 -0.52 1.02
CA ALA A 457 12.99 -1.42 1.49
C ALA A 457 12.67 -1.16 2.97
N PHE A 458 13.69 -1.04 3.84
CA PHE A 458 13.51 -0.70 5.25
C PHE A 458 12.73 0.61 5.43
N ILE A 459 13.09 1.65 4.70
CA ILE A 459 12.43 2.96 4.79
C ILE A 459 10.96 2.85 4.40
N VAL A 460 10.67 2.26 3.25
CA VAL A 460 9.31 2.16 2.71
C VAL A 460 8.44 1.29 3.61
N THR A 461 8.93 0.14 4.06
CA THR A 461 8.19 -0.75 4.96
C THR A 461 7.94 -0.12 6.33
N SER A 462 8.91 0.66 6.85
CA SER A 462 8.75 1.41 8.11
C SER A 462 7.62 2.43 8.03
N ILE A 463 7.54 3.22 6.94
CA ILE A 463 6.49 4.25 6.80
C ILE A 463 5.12 3.58 6.63
N ILE A 464 5.03 2.50 5.86
CA ILE A 464 3.77 1.75 5.70
C ILE A 464 3.32 1.17 7.04
N SER A 465 4.22 0.61 7.84
CA SER A 465 3.89 0.11 9.17
C SER A 465 3.48 1.22 10.15
N ALA A 466 4.06 2.43 10.03
CA ALA A 466 3.61 3.59 10.80
C ALA A 466 2.17 3.99 10.46
N SER A 467 1.79 3.79 9.20
CA SER A 467 0.49 4.17 8.64
C SER A 467 -0.64 3.18 8.97
N ASP A 468 -0.30 2.02 9.54
CA ASP A 468 -1.29 0.98 9.82
C ASP A 468 -2.31 1.43 10.87
N LEU A 469 -3.59 1.27 10.53
CA LEU A 469 -4.71 1.46 11.43
C LEU A 469 -5.37 0.13 11.78
N VAL A 470 -5.32 -0.85 10.87
CA VAL A 470 -6.06 -2.11 10.98
C VAL A 470 -5.59 -2.90 12.19
N ILE A 471 -4.33 -3.29 12.21
CA ILE A 471 -3.76 -4.17 13.24
C ILE A 471 -3.84 -3.49 14.61
N ILE A 472 -3.47 -2.19 14.66
CA ILE A 472 -3.50 -1.44 15.92
C ILE A 472 -4.93 -1.22 16.44
N SER A 473 -5.96 -1.22 15.60
CA SER A 473 -7.35 -1.08 16.04
C SER A 473 -7.84 -2.30 16.81
N PHE A 474 -7.28 -3.49 16.56
CA PHE A 474 -7.60 -4.71 17.32
C PHE A 474 -6.86 -4.79 18.66
N PHE A 475 -5.61 -4.34 18.71
CA PHE A 475 -4.71 -4.56 19.85
C PHE A 475 -4.41 -3.30 20.65
N GLY A 476 -4.81 -2.13 20.15
CA GLY A 476 -4.55 -0.85 20.80
C GLY A 476 -5.45 -0.59 22.00
N THR A 477 -4.85 -0.05 23.05
CA THR A 477 -5.54 0.37 24.29
C THR A 477 -5.34 1.87 24.52
N ASN A 478 -5.95 2.44 25.56
CA ASN A 478 -5.75 3.86 25.90
C ASN A 478 -4.29 4.19 26.21
N ASN A 479 -3.52 3.22 26.74
CA ASN A 479 -2.10 3.37 27.04
C ASN A 479 -1.19 2.97 25.88
N PHE A 480 -1.70 2.25 24.91
CA PHE A 480 -0.98 1.74 23.76
C PHE A 480 -1.72 2.13 22.46
N SER A 481 -1.34 3.24 21.88
CA SER A 481 -1.93 3.78 20.65
C SER A 481 -0.85 4.33 19.73
N THR A 482 -1.07 4.19 18.41
CA THR A 482 -0.28 4.87 17.37
C THR A 482 -0.94 6.19 16.99
N LEU A 483 -0.23 7.03 16.21
CA LEU A 483 -0.80 8.26 15.66
C LEU A 483 -2.04 7.98 14.80
N SER A 484 -2.03 6.91 13.99
CA SER A 484 -3.18 6.50 13.19
C SER A 484 -4.41 6.20 14.06
N LEU A 485 -4.23 5.46 15.16
CA LEU A 485 -5.31 5.15 16.09
C LEU A 485 -5.76 6.39 16.89
N LEU A 486 -4.83 7.28 17.25
CA LEU A 486 -5.16 8.53 17.95
C LEU A 486 -6.05 9.43 17.06
N ILE A 487 -5.69 9.61 15.78
CA ILE A 487 -6.51 10.35 14.81
C ILE A 487 -7.91 9.74 14.73
N PHE A 488 -8.00 8.42 14.57
CA PHE A 488 -9.28 7.72 14.48
C PHE A 488 -10.16 7.94 15.73
N ARG A 489 -9.57 7.91 16.91
CA ARG A 489 -10.29 8.17 18.17
C ARG A 489 -10.76 9.60 18.32
N LEU A 490 -9.92 10.57 17.96
CA LEU A 490 -10.29 11.99 17.98
C LEU A 490 -11.45 12.27 17.01
N MET A 491 -11.42 11.65 15.82
CA MET A 491 -12.54 11.73 14.88
C MET A 491 -13.83 11.12 15.47
N GLY A 492 -13.73 9.95 16.11
CA GLY A 492 -14.86 9.28 16.75
C GLY A 492 -15.44 10.04 17.94
N SER A 493 -14.65 10.91 18.58
CA SER A 493 -15.10 11.81 19.65
C SER A 493 -15.49 13.21 19.15
N TYR A 494 -15.63 13.41 17.84
CA TYR A 494 -15.97 14.68 17.19
C TYR A 494 -14.96 15.81 17.42
N GLN A 495 -13.73 15.49 17.82
CA GLN A 495 -12.62 16.44 18.00
C GLN A 495 -11.86 16.63 16.68
N PHE A 496 -12.56 17.16 15.66
CA PHE A 496 -12.00 17.25 14.30
C PHE A 496 -10.79 18.19 14.22
N GLU A 497 -10.81 19.34 14.89
CA GLU A 497 -9.68 20.28 14.89
C GLU A 497 -8.42 19.65 15.49
N GLU A 498 -8.56 18.94 16.61
CA GLU A 498 -7.44 18.23 17.23
C GLU A 498 -6.93 17.09 16.33
N SER A 499 -7.84 16.38 15.63
CA SER A 499 -7.47 15.32 14.70
C SER A 499 -6.71 15.85 13.47
N GLN A 500 -7.04 17.06 12.98
CA GLN A 500 -6.31 17.72 11.90
C GLN A 500 -4.88 18.09 12.33
N VAL A 501 -4.71 18.59 13.54
CA VAL A 501 -3.38 18.89 14.09
C VAL A 501 -2.53 17.62 14.20
N VAL A 502 -3.09 16.54 14.77
CA VAL A 502 -2.35 15.26 14.86
C VAL A 502 -2.01 14.72 13.47
N SER A 503 -2.92 14.86 12.51
CA SER A 503 -2.69 14.44 11.12
C SER A 503 -1.59 15.25 10.43
N PHE A 504 -1.54 16.56 10.66
CA PHE A 504 -0.47 17.43 10.18
C PHE A 504 0.88 17.02 10.78
N LEU A 505 0.94 16.81 12.10
CA LEU A 505 2.16 16.36 12.77
C LEU A 505 2.61 14.97 12.31
N PHE A 506 1.67 14.08 12.01
CA PHE A 506 1.97 12.78 11.46
C PHE A 506 2.50 12.88 10.01
N LEU A 507 1.96 13.78 9.21
CA LEU A 507 2.51 14.11 7.89
C LEU A 507 3.95 14.62 8.01
N LEU A 508 4.22 15.53 8.94
CA LEU A 508 5.58 16.01 9.22
C LEU A 508 6.53 14.87 9.62
N TYR A 509 6.07 13.95 10.48
CA TYR A 509 6.83 12.74 10.82
C TYR A 509 7.22 11.95 9.57
N CYS A 510 6.26 11.67 8.67
CA CYS A 510 6.53 10.94 7.43
C CYS A 510 7.51 11.70 6.51
N PHE A 511 7.39 13.02 6.40
CA PHE A 511 8.28 13.85 5.60
C PHE A 511 9.71 13.89 6.16
N ILE A 512 9.84 14.08 7.46
CA ILE A 512 11.16 14.11 8.14
C ILE A 512 11.84 12.75 7.98
N TYR A 513 11.09 11.67 8.19
CA TYR A 513 11.59 10.31 7.99
C TYR A 513 12.08 10.09 6.56
N PHE A 514 11.31 10.54 5.57
CA PHE A 514 11.68 10.45 4.15
C PHE A 514 12.93 11.27 3.81
N ILE A 515 13.03 12.52 4.29
CA ILE A 515 14.18 13.41 4.04
C ILE A 515 15.46 12.84 4.65
N ILE A 516 15.41 12.38 5.91
CA ILE A 516 16.55 11.76 6.59
C ILE A 516 17.02 10.54 5.80
N SER A 517 16.07 9.72 5.39
CA SER A 517 16.30 8.51 4.62
C SER A 517 16.93 8.80 3.25
N TYR A 518 16.43 9.80 2.55
CA TYR A 518 16.97 10.23 1.25
C TYR A 518 18.42 10.75 1.39
N LYS A 519 18.72 11.54 2.41
CA LYS A 519 20.08 12.01 2.70
C LYS A 519 21.04 10.86 3.00
N LEU A 520 20.57 9.84 3.76
CA LEU A 520 21.35 8.63 4.02
C LEU A 520 21.67 7.87 2.74
N LEU A 521 20.67 7.70 1.86
CA LEU A 521 20.84 7.00 0.58
C LEU A 521 21.80 7.74 -0.35
N THR A 522 21.71 9.08 -0.46
CA THR A 522 22.61 9.87 -1.31
C THR A 522 24.06 9.81 -0.81
N LYS A 523 24.26 9.89 0.50
CA LYS A 523 25.60 9.76 1.12
C LYS A 523 26.21 8.37 0.89
N LEU A 524 25.39 7.32 0.86
CA LEU A 524 25.82 5.96 0.55
C LEU A 524 26.13 5.75 -0.94
N LYS A 525 25.41 6.41 -1.85
CA LYS A 525 25.71 6.40 -3.29
C LYS A 525 27.05 7.08 -3.60
N LEU A 526 27.31 8.24 -2.99
CA LEU A 526 28.56 8.99 -3.17
C LEU A 526 29.81 8.27 -2.64
N ARG A 527 29.67 7.31 -1.73
CA ARG A 527 30.79 6.48 -1.24
C ARG A 527 31.12 5.28 -2.12
N ILE A 528 30.39 5.06 -3.20
CA ILE A 528 30.59 3.96 -4.15
C ILE A 528 31.27 4.44 -5.43
N ILE A 529 31.28 5.75 -5.68
CA ILE A 529 32.05 6.44 -6.72
C ILE A 529 33.38 6.91 -6.13
#